data_30c06cdb444011ab9bdc6d34f880b7ed
#
_entry.id   30c06cdb444011ab9bdc6d34f880b7ed
#
_cell.length_a   1.000
_cell.length_b   1.000
_cell.length_c   1.000
_cell.angle_alpha   90.00
_cell.angle_beta   90.00
_cell.angle_gamma   90.00
#
_symmetry.space_group_name_H-M   'P 1'
#
loop_
_entity.id
_entity.type
_entity.pdbx_description
1 polymer ?
#
loop_
_entity_poly.entity_id
_entity_poly.type
_entity_poly.pdbx_seq_one_letter_code
_entity_poly.pdbx_strand_id
1 'polypeptide(L)'
;IFTSKYFWLGLIIGFTPFILWTTSINTYLDKNIIIHLLDKFNNLSIENTFTNPFYYYLWNIPVTFLPWSIFSIIGLVHGLKSKNSQGFILFYFPLILIILISSFSTKTPYYPLQISSIISLNAFIGINYLIEEKRFKFIFIFISSRIIPLFVASVIFIYIFVFKANMNFNIKENTFLIGGL
;
A
#
# COMPACT_ATOMS: atom_id res chain seq x y z
N ILE A 1 2.95 -27.78 -4.01
CA ILE A 1 2.48 -26.95 -2.87
C ILE A 1 1.12 -27.46 -2.38
N PHE A 2 0.12 -27.61 -3.23
CA PHE A 2 -1.25 -28.05 -2.86
C PHE A 2 -1.36 -29.49 -2.36
N THR A 3 -0.39 -30.32 -2.62
CA THR A 3 -0.32 -31.72 -2.14
C THR A 3 0.27 -31.88 -0.74
N SER A 4 0.83 -30.82 -0.16
CA SER A 4 1.44 -30.84 1.17
C SER A 4 0.37 -30.74 2.26
N LYS A 5 0.39 -31.70 3.22
CA LYS A 5 -0.48 -31.68 4.42
C LYS A 5 -0.26 -30.40 5.25
N TYR A 6 0.96 -29.92 5.30
CA TYR A 6 1.33 -28.70 6.05
C TYR A 6 0.72 -27.43 5.44
N PHE A 7 0.52 -27.41 4.12
CA PHE A 7 -0.18 -26.31 3.46
C PHE A 7 -1.63 -26.19 3.96
N TRP A 8 -2.36 -27.29 3.97
CA TRP A 8 -3.75 -27.31 4.42
C TRP A 8 -3.88 -27.03 5.92
N LEU A 9 -2.95 -27.55 6.73
CA LEU A 9 -2.91 -27.28 8.16
C LEU A 9 -2.66 -25.79 8.43
N GLY A 10 -1.71 -25.18 7.73
CA GLY A 10 -1.44 -23.75 7.82
C GLY A 10 -2.63 -22.89 7.40
N LEU A 11 -3.35 -23.31 6.36
CA LEU A 11 -4.55 -22.63 5.89
C LEU A 11 -5.67 -22.70 6.94
N ILE A 12 -5.93 -23.87 7.54
CA ILE A 12 -6.93 -24.02 8.60
C ILE A 12 -6.58 -23.14 9.81
N ILE A 13 -5.33 -23.22 10.30
CA ILE A 13 -4.88 -22.42 11.43
C ILE A 13 -4.97 -20.92 11.11
N GLY A 14 -4.57 -20.51 9.90
CA GLY A 14 -4.63 -19.11 9.47
C GLY A 14 -6.06 -18.57 9.35
N PHE A 15 -7.03 -19.40 8.96
CA PHE A 15 -8.44 -18.99 8.88
C PHE A 15 -9.17 -19.04 10.23
N THR A 16 -8.65 -19.75 11.22
CA THR A 16 -9.29 -19.88 12.54
C THR A 16 -9.62 -18.54 13.19
N PRO A 17 -8.71 -17.54 13.26
CA PRO A 17 -9.03 -16.23 13.83
C PRO A 17 -10.16 -15.52 13.10
N PHE A 18 -10.21 -15.64 11.77
CA PHE A 18 -11.27 -15.04 10.96
C PHE A 18 -12.62 -15.69 11.24
N ILE A 19 -12.67 -17.02 11.34
CA ILE A 19 -13.90 -17.76 11.64
C ILE A 19 -14.40 -17.40 13.05
N LEU A 20 -13.51 -17.38 14.04
CA LEU A 20 -13.87 -17.01 15.42
C LEU A 20 -14.38 -15.57 15.50
N TRP A 21 -13.77 -14.66 14.78
CA TRP A 21 -14.20 -13.27 14.72
C TRP A 21 -15.59 -13.14 14.06
N THR A 22 -15.82 -13.78 12.91
CA THR A 22 -17.12 -13.72 12.21
C THR A 22 -18.25 -14.34 13.04
N THR A 23 -18.00 -15.47 13.70
CA THR A 23 -19.00 -16.10 14.58
C THR A 23 -19.32 -15.22 15.79
N SER A 24 -18.31 -14.66 16.44
CA SER A 24 -18.49 -13.75 17.58
C SER A 24 -19.31 -12.51 17.20
N ILE A 25 -19.01 -11.90 16.06
CA ILE A 25 -19.75 -10.72 15.60
C ILE A 25 -21.19 -11.06 15.18
N ASN A 26 -21.40 -12.19 14.52
CA ASN A 26 -22.75 -12.63 14.14
C ASN A 26 -23.66 -12.80 15.36
N THR A 27 -23.13 -13.37 16.44
CA THR A 27 -23.88 -13.55 17.70
C THR A 27 -24.10 -12.22 18.43
N TYR A 28 -23.16 -11.27 18.31
CA TYR A 28 -23.26 -9.98 19.01
C TYR A 28 -24.18 -8.96 18.29
N LEU A 29 -24.17 -8.93 16.96
CA LEU A 29 -24.92 -7.97 16.15
C LEU A 29 -26.25 -8.50 15.60
N ASP A 30 -26.56 -9.76 15.82
CA ASP A 30 -27.75 -10.45 15.29
C ASP A 30 -27.92 -10.28 13.75
N LYS A 31 -26.79 -10.12 13.04
CA LYS A 31 -26.69 -9.91 11.59
C LYS A 31 -25.65 -10.81 10.98
N ASN A 32 -25.95 -11.30 9.78
CA ASN A 32 -24.97 -12.09 9.03
C ASN A 32 -23.88 -11.17 8.44
N ILE A 33 -22.76 -11.05 9.15
CA ILE A 33 -21.65 -10.15 8.79
C ILE A 33 -21.06 -10.51 7.43
N ILE A 34 -21.08 -11.77 7.01
CA ILE A 34 -20.55 -12.21 5.72
C ILE A 34 -21.36 -11.60 4.58
N ILE A 35 -22.70 -11.62 4.70
CA ILE A 35 -23.56 -10.98 3.69
C ILE A 35 -23.29 -9.48 3.65
N HIS A 36 -23.18 -8.83 4.81
CA HIS A 36 -22.89 -7.39 4.87
C HIS A 36 -21.52 -7.03 4.28
N LEU A 37 -20.49 -7.87 4.47
CA LEU A 37 -19.19 -7.70 3.85
C LEU A 37 -19.25 -7.88 2.33
N LEU A 38 -20.02 -8.87 1.83
CA LEU A 38 -20.22 -9.08 0.41
C LEU A 38 -20.98 -7.92 -0.24
N ASP A 39 -22.02 -7.40 0.41
CA ASP A 39 -22.75 -6.23 -0.06
C ASP A 39 -21.86 -5.00 -0.10
N LYS A 40 -21.04 -4.79 0.94
CA LYS A 40 -20.07 -3.70 0.96
C LYS A 40 -19.02 -3.85 -0.14
N PHE A 41 -18.56 -5.08 -0.40
CA PHE A 41 -17.63 -5.37 -1.47
C PHE A 41 -18.23 -5.08 -2.85
N ASN A 42 -19.49 -5.48 -3.08
CA ASN A 42 -20.22 -5.16 -4.30
C ASN A 42 -20.43 -3.66 -4.46
N ASN A 43 -20.78 -2.95 -3.38
CA ASN A 43 -20.97 -1.50 -3.42
C ASN A 43 -19.66 -0.77 -3.74
N LEU A 44 -18.51 -1.20 -3.17
CA LEU A 44 -17.20 -0.66 -3.53
C LEU A 44 -16.83 -0.85 -5.01
N SER A 45 -17.40 -1.88 -5.66
CA SER A 45 -17.23 -2.09 -7.10
C SER A 45 -18.05 -1.14 -7.96
N ILE A 46 -19.16 -0.62 -7.41
CA ILE A 46 -20.16 0.19 -8.13
C ILE A 46 -20.10 1.67 -7.73
N GLU A 47 -19.71 1.98 -6.49
CA GLU A 47 -19.63 3.35 -6.00
C GLU A 47 -18.56 4.18 -6.72
N ASN A 48 -18.99 5.32 -7.26
CA ASN A 48 -18.15 6.25 -8.02
C ASN A 48 -17.51 7.36 -7.17
N THR A 49 -17.35 7.17 -5.87
CA THR A 49 -16.86 8.20 -4.94
C THR A 49 -15.40 8.57 -5.14
N PHE A 50 -14.55 7.64 -5.64
CA PHE A 50 -13.14 7.88 -5.95
C PHE A 50 -12.76 7.20 -7.26
N THR A 51 -13.36 7.65 -8.38
CA THR A 51 -13.04 7.09 -9.69
C THR A 51 -11.70 7.58 -10.19
N ASN A 52 -10.76 6.67 -10.24
CA ASN A 52 -9.48 6.88 -10.89
C ASN A 52 -9.32 5.90 -12.06
N PRO A 53 -8.55 6.25 -13.09
CA PRO A 53 -8.34 5.38 -14.24
C PRO A 53 -7.72 4.03 -13.84
N PHE A 54 -7.92 3.00 -14.66
CA PHE A 54 -7.41 1.64 -14.39
C PHE A 54 -5.90 1.62 -14.10
N TYR A 55 -5.12 2.45 -14.78
CA TYR A 55 -3.67 2.55 -14.62
C TYR A 55 -3.22 3.36 -13.39
N TYR A 56 -4.14 3.80 -12.52
CA TYR A 56 -3.84 4.63 -11.35
C TYR A 56 -2.73 4.02 -10.48
N TYR A 57 -2.78 2.73 -10.19
CA TYR A 57 -1.79 2.09 -9.33
C TYR A 57 -0.44 1.89 -10.00
N LEU A 58 -0.35 1.95 -11.32
CA LEU A 58 0.90 1.80 -12.06
C LEU A 58 1.91 2.92 -11.73
N TRP A 59 1.44 4.12 -11.52
CA TRP A 59 2.27 5.26 -11.11
C TRP A 59 2.19 5.53 -9.60
N ASN A 60 1.04 5.29 -8.97
CA ASN A 60 0.84 5.57 -7.55
C ASN A 60 1.76 4.70 -6.67
N ILE A 61 1.86 3.39 -6.95
CA ILE A 61 2.71 2.48 -6.19
C ILE A 61 4.19 2.89 -6.24
N PRO A 62 4.82 3.09 -7.42
CA PRO A 62 6.21 3.52 -7.47
C PRO A 62 6.46 4.83 -6.71
N VAL A 63 5.56 5.79 -6.79
CA VAL A 63 5.70 7.08 -6.12
C VAL A 63 5.51 6.97 -4.60
N THR A 64 4.48 6.27 -4.15
CA THR A 64 4.18 6.12 -2.72
C THR A 64 5.27 5.37 -1.98
N PHE A 65 5.89 4.38 -2.62
CA PHE A 65 6.96 3.59 -2.02
C PHE A 65 8.37 4.08 -2.34
N LEU A 66 8.50 5.30 -2.91
CA LEU A 66 9.83 5.90 -3.01
C LEU A 66 10.43 6.06 -1.59
N PRO A 67 11.71 5.78 -1.44
CA PRO A 67 12.71 5.41 -2.43
C PRO A 67 12.84 3.89 -2.69
N TRP A 68 12.13 3.07 -1.94
CA TRP A 68 12.27 1.60 -1.95
C TRP A 68 11.81 0.96 -3.26
N SER A 69 10.86 1.59 -3.96
CA SER A 69 10.32 1.10 -5.23
C SER A 69 11.40 0.90 -6.29
N ILE A 70 12.43 1.75 -6.34
CA ILE A 70 13.54 1.62 -7.29
C ILE A 70 14.32 0.33 -7.05
N PHE A 71 14.67 0.07 -5.79
CA PHE A 71 15.38 -1.17 -5.42
C PHE A 71 14.49 -2.40 -5.58
N SER A 72 13.20 -2.26 -5.31
CA SER A 72 12.23 -3.32 -5.52
C SER A 72 12.15 -3.74 -6.98
N ILE A 73 12.15 -2.80 -7.92
CA ILE A 73 12.18 -3.10 -9.36
C ILE A 73 13.48 -3.85 -9.75
N ILE A 74 14.62 -3.42 -9.22
CA ILE A 74 15.90 -4.11 -9.46
C ILE A 74 15.83 -5.55 -8.92
N GLY A 75 15.32 -5.72 -7.71
CA GLY A 75 15.15 -7.04 -7.08
C GLY A 75 14.21 -7.95 -7.85
N LEU A 76 13.09 -7.41 -8.36
CA LEU A 76 12.15 -8.12 -9.21
C LEU A 76 12.81 -8.64 -10.49
N VAL A 77 13.55 -7.77 -11.18
CA VAL A 77 14.24 -8.14 -12.44
C VAL A 77 15.30 -9.20 -12.17
N HIS A 78 16.04 -9.07 -11.07
CA HIS A 78 17.05 -10.06 -10.67
C HIS A 78 16.39 -11.40 -10.28
N GLY A 79 15.35 -11.37 -9.46
CA GLY A 79 14.62 -12.55 -9.03
C GLY A 79 13.99 -13.34 -10.17
N LEU A 80 13.47 -12.66 -11.19
CA LEU A 80 12.95 -13.31 -12.40
C LEU A 80 14.05 -14.03 -13.21
N LYS A 81 15.25 -13.45 -13.27
CA LYS A 81 16.39 -14.04 -13.98
C LYS A 81 16.93 -15.29 -13.27
N SER A 82 16.85 -15.35 -11.96
CA SER A 82 17.36 -16.46 -11.15
C SER A 82 16.57 -17.76 -11.30
N LYS A 83 15.42 -17.76 -11.98
CA LYS A 83 14.51 -18.91 -12.19
C LYS A 83 14.16 -19.68 -10.91
N ASN A 84 14.27 -19.05 -9.75
CA ASN A 84 13.94 -19.65 -8.48
C ASN A 84 12.42 -19.53 -8.21
N SER A 85 11.83 -20.55 -7.60
CA SER A 85 10.40 -20.55 -7.26
C SER A 85 9.99 -19.39 -6.34
N GLN A 86 10.91 -18.91 -5.50
CA GLN A 86 10.72 -17.74 -4.65
C GLN A 86 10.60 -16.46 -5.49
N GLY A 87 11.45 -16.29 -6.51
CA GLY A 87 11.39 -15.15 -7.43
C GLY A 87 10.06 -15.09 -8.19
N PHE A 88 9.52 -16.26 -8.54
CA PHE A 88 8.21 -16.36 -9.18
C PHE A 88 7.10 -15.83 -8.28
N ILE A 89 7.03 -16.23 -7.02
CA ILE A 89 6.01 -15.77 -6.07
C ILE A 89 6.15 -14.27 -5.81
N LEU A 90 7.37 -13.77 -5.61
CA LEU A 90 7.64 -12.36 -5.33
C LEU A 90 7.28 -11.43 -6.50
N PHE A 91 7.23 -11.95 -7.72
CA PHE A 91 6.81 -11.21 -8.89
C PHE A 91 5.30 -11.31 -9.15
N TYR A 92 4.79 -12.53 -9.25
CA TYR A 92 3.40 -12.75 -9.69
C TYR A 92 2.38 -12.35 -8.63
N PHE A 93 2.68 -12.54 -7.35
CA PHE A 93 1.74 -12.19 -6.29
C PHE A 93 1.41 -10.69 -6.26
N PRO A 94 2.38 -9.75 -6.23
CA PRO A 94 2.05 -8.33 -6.28
C PRO A 94 1.38 -7.93 -7.59
N LEU A 95 1.74 -8.55 -8.71
CA LEU A 95 1.12 -8.27 -10.00
C LEU A 95 -0.36 -8.66 -10.00
N ILE A 96 -0.70 -9.84 -9.49
CA ILE A 96 -2.09 -10.28 -9.34
C ILE A 96 -2.86 -9.33 -8.43
N LEU A 97 -2.28 -8.94 -7.30
CA LEU A 97 -2.91 -7.98 -6.38
C LEU A 97 -3.14 -6.62 -7.05
N ILE A 98 -2.16 -6.10 -7.80
CA ILE A 98 -2.31 -4.83 -8.53
C ILE A 98 -3.45 -4.92 -9.55
N ILE A 99 -3.53 -6.00 -10.32
CA ILE A 99 -4.62 -6.22 -11.27
C ILE A 99 -5.96 -6.27 -10.54
N LEU A 100 -6.02 -7.00 -9.44
CA LEU A 100 -7.23 -7.15 -8.64
C LEU A 100 -7.71 -5.80 -8.07
N ILE A 101 -6.83 -5.03 -7.41
CA ILE A 101 -7.21 -3.71 -6.88
C ILE A 101 -7.50 -2.68 -7.99
N SER A 102 -6.90 -2.84 -9.18
CA SER A 102 -7.19 -1.99 -10.33
C SER A 102 -8.54 -2.28 -10.97
N SER A 103 -9.10 -3.47 -10.75
CA SER A 103 -10.41 -3.87 -11.26
C SER A 103 -11.58 -3.18 -10.55
N PHE A 104 -11.36 -2.70 -9.31
CA PHE A 104 -12.39 -1.95 -8.59
C PHE A 104 -12.55 -0.53 -9.15
N SER A 105 -13.79 -0.01 -9.18
CA SER A 105 -14.05 1.37 -9.57
C SER A 105 -13.48 2.36 -8.55
N THR A 106 -13.64 2.05 -7.26
CA THR A 106 -13.09 2.86 -6.16
C THR A 106 -11.61 2.59 -5.96
N LYS A 107 -10.78 3.62 -6.19
CA LYS A 107 -9.32 3.52 -6.07
C LYS A 107 -8.80 4.50 -5.03
N THR A 108 -8.31 3.96 -3.92
CA THR A 108 -7.74 4.76 -2.84
C THR A 108 -6.22 4.57 -2.75
N PRO A 109 -5.47 5.59 -2.33
CA PRO A 109 -4.01 5.52 -2.29
C PRO A 109 -3.46 4.54 -1.24
N TYR A 110 -4.29 4.07 -0.29
CA TYR A 110 -3.87 3.14 0.76
C TYR A 110 -4.07 1.65 0.44
N TYR A 111 -4.82 1.29 -0.61
CA TYR A 111 -4.95 -0.12 -1.01
C TYR A 111 -3.61 -0.80 -1.32
N PRO A 112 -2.62 -0.13 -1.92
CA PRO A 112 -1.31 -0.72 -2.15
C PRO A 112 -0.50 -1.05 -0.89
N LEU A 113 -0.91 -0.60 0.31
CA LEU A 113 -0.21 -0.95 1.55
C LEU A 113 -0.10 -2.46 1.79
N GLN A 114 -1.06 -3.24 1.27
CA GLN A 114 -1.02 -4.70 1.33
C GLN A 114 0.19 -5.30 0.60
N ILE A 115 0.75 -4.58 -0.38
CA ILE A 115 1.91 -5.01 -1.18
C ILE A 115 3.23 -4.55 -0.54
N SER A 116 3.19 -3.70 0.49
CA SER A 116 4.37 -3.07 1.08
C SER A 116 5.43 -4.06 1.55
N SER A 117 5.01 -5.17 2.17
CA SER A 117 5.90 -6.23 2.63
C SER A 117 6.70 -6.86 1.48
N ILE A 118 6.05 -7.09 0.34
CA ILE A 118 6.69 -7.69 -0.82
C ILE A 118 7.60 -6.69 -1.52
N ILE A 119 7.20 -5.42 -1.59
CA ILE A 119 8.06 -4.34 -2.09
C ILE A 119 9.33 -4.26 -1.24
N SER A 120 9.22 -4.37 0.08
CA SER A 120 10.38 -4.37 0.99
C SER A 120 11.31 -5.57 0.78
N LEU A 121 10.74 -6.76 0.60
CA LEU A 121 11.52 -7.97 0.30
C LEU A 121 12.26 -7.86 -1.04
N ASN A 122 11.56 -7.40 -2.07
CA ASN A 122 12.18 -7.18 -3.37
C ASN A 122 13.25 -6.08 -3.32
N ALA A 123 13.02 -5.02 -2.54
CA ALA A 123 14.01 -3.97 -2.33
C ALA A 123 15.28 -4.50 -1.64
N PHE A 124 15.12 -5.39 -0.65
CA PHE A 124 16.25 -6.05 -0.01
C PHE A 124 17.06 -6.90 -1.00
N ILE A 125 16.38 -7.69 -1.84
CA ILE A 125 17.03 -8.49 -2.89
C ILE A 125 17.78 -7.58 -3.88
N GLY A 126 17.16 -6.47 -4.28
CA GLY A 126 17.78 -5.50 -5.18
C GLY A 126 19.01 -4.83 -4.61
N ILE A 127 18.98 -4.47 -3.32
CA ILE A 127 20.14 -3.92 -2.61
C ILE A 127 21.28 -4.93 -2.51
N ASN A 128 20.98 -6.17 -2.11
CA ASN A 128 21.98 -7.23 -2.04
C ASN A 128 22.66 -7.47 -3.39
N TYR A 129 21.86 -7.54 -4.46
CA TYR A 129 22.40 -7.67 -5.80
C TYR A 129 23.36 -6.53 -6.18
N LEU A 130 23.01 -5.28 -5.84
CA LEU A 130 23.87 -4.12 -6.11
C LEU A 130 25.17 -4.14 -5.27
N ILE A 131 25.12 -4.68 -4.06
CA ILE A 131 26.29 -4.85 -3.20
C ILE A 131 27.23 -5.92 -3.78
N GLU A 132 26.70 -7.05 -4.19
CA GLU A 132 27.46 -8.15 -4.81
C GLU A 132 28.15 -7.71 -6.10
N GLU A 133 27.45 -6.94 -6.93
CA GLU A 133 27.99 -6.36 -8.17
C GLU A 133 28.92 -5.17 -7.93
N LYS A 134 29.27 -4.84 -6.67
CA LYS A 134 30.12 -3.71 -6.29
C LYS A 134 29.66 -2.34 -6.86
N ARG A 135 28.38 -2.19 -7.08
CA ARG A 135 27.77 -0.94 -7.62
C ARG A 135 27.49 0.07 -6.50
N PHE A 136 28.43 0.24 -5.60
CA PHE A 136 28.32 1.15 -4.44
C PHE A 136 28.00 2.60 -4.82
N LYS A 137 28.47 3.07 -5.99
CA LYS A 137 28.16 4.42 -6.46
C LYS A 137 26.65 4.68 -6.59
N PHE A 138 25.90 3.68 -7.06
CA PHE A 138 24.46 3.78 -7.19
C PHE A 138 23.77 3.89 -5.82
N ILE A 139 24.21 3.10 -4.86
CA ILE A 139 23.70 3.13 -3.49
C ILE A 139 24.03 4.47 -2.82
N PHE A 140 25.25 4.98 -3.02
CA PHE A 140 25.68 6.27 -2.47
C PHE A 140 24.87 7.44 -3.06
N ILE A 141 24.69 7.50 -4.37
CA ILE A 141 23.84 8.50 -5.04
C ILE A 141 22.42 8.44 -4.51
N PHE A 142 21.92 7.26 -4.29
CA PHE A 142 20.58 7.05 -3.77
C PHE A 142 20.44 7.50 -2.30
N ILE A 143 21.41 7.21 -1.43
CA ILE A 143 21.41 7.69 -0.05
C ILE A 143 21.52 9.21 0.01
N SER A 144 22.38 9.81 -0.81
CA SER A 144 22.51 11.27 -0.89
C SER A 144 21.25 11.93 -1.48
N SER A 145 20.53 11.26 -2.38
CA SER A 145 19.27 11.75 -2.93
C SER A 145 18.13 11.81 -1.91
N ARG A 146 18.26 11.18 -0.74
CA ARG A 146 17.26 11.28 0.34
C ARG A 146 17.21 12.66 0.99
N ILE A 147 18.30 13.42 0.95
CA ILE A 147 18.34 14.77 1.52
C ILE A 147 17.35 15.66 0.77
N ILE A 148 17.24 15.52 -0.55
CA ILE A 148 16.33 16.32 -1.37
C ILE A 148 14.85 16.06 -1.03
N PRO A 149 14.33 14.82 -1.02
CA PRO A 149 12.92 14.58 -0.66
C PRO A 149 12.62 14.92 0.80
N LEU A 150 13.56 14.76 1.74
CA LEU A 150 13.36 15.19 3.12
C LEU A 150 13.28 16.73 3.21
N PHE A 151 14.11 17.43 2.46
CA PHE A 151 14.05 18.89 2.38
C PHE A 151 12.72 19.35 1.77
N VAL A 152 12.29 18.76 0.66
CA VAL A 152 11.00 19.05 0.03
C VAL A 152 9.83 18.73 0.97
N ALA A 153 9.86 17.58 1.65
CA ALA A 153 8.85 17.21 2.61
C ALA A 153 8.76 18.19 3.79
N SER A 154 9.91 18.67 4.29
CA SER A 154 9.95 19.68 5.35
C SER A 154 9.37 21.03 4.90
N VAL A 155 9.67 21.45 3.68
CA VAL A 155 9.11 22.68 3.09
C VAL A 155 7.60 22.57 2.92
N ILE A 156 7.11 21.46 2.40
CA ILE A 156 5.67 21.19 2.26
C ILE A 156 4.99 21.16 3.64
N PHE A 157 5.61 20.52 4.62
CA PHE A 157 5.07 20.45 5.99
C PHE A 157 4.96 21.86 6.60
N ILE A 158 6.00 22.68 6.47
CA ILE A 158 6.00 24.07 6.93
C ILE A 158 4.91 24.87 6.21
N TYR A 159 4.77 24.71 4.89
CA TYR A 159 3.73 25.37 4.10
C TYR A 159 2.33 25.00 4.59
N ILE A 160 2.05 23.70 4.77
CA ILE A 160 0.75 23.23 5.27
C ILE A 160 0.48 23.77 6.68
N PHE A 161 1.50 23.77 7.56
CA PHE A 161 1.37 24.26 8.92
C PHE A 161 1.03 25.76 8.94
N VAL A 162 1.74 26.57 8.15
CA VAL A 162 1.49 28.01 8.03
C VAL A 162 0.12 28.28 7.42
N PHE A 163 -0.27 27.55 6.36
CA PHE A 163 -1.57 27.70 5.73
C PHE A 163 -2.72 27.32 6.66
N LYS A 164 -2.57 26.23 7.42
CA LYS A 164 -3.56 25.80 8.43
C LYS A 164 -3.66 26.81 9.58
N ALA A 165 -2.56 27.40 10.00
CA ALA A 165 -2.56 28.46 11.02
C ALA A 165 -3.33 29.70 10.52
N ASN A 166 -3.14 30.11 9.26
CA ASN A 166 -3.86 31.23 8.67
C ASN A 166 -5.36 30.95 8.50
N MET A 167 -5.74 29.72 8.12
CA MET A 167 -7.14 29.32 8.02
C MET A 167 -7.86 29.35 9.37
N ASN A 168 -7.22 28.87 10.43
CA ASN A 168 -7.78 28.92 11.78
C ASN A 168 -7.95 30.36 12.31
N PHE A 169 -7.09 31.27 11.87
CA PHE A 169 -7.22 32.69 12.22
C PHE A 169 -8.45 33.32 11.55
N ASN A 170 -8.67 33.06 10.28
CA ASN A 170 -9.83 33.56 9.52
C ASN A 170 -11.18 32.99 10.02
N ILE A 171 -11.20 31.73 10.46
CA ILE A 171 -12.41 31.12 11.01
C ILE A 171 -12.76 31.76 12.36
N LYS A 172 -11.79 32.07 13.20
CA LYS A 172 -12.01 32.77 14.47
C LYS A 172 -12.55 34.18 14.26
N GLU A 173 -12.04 34.91 13.28
CA GLU A 173 -12.48 36.26 12.96
C GLU A 173 -13.95 36.28 12.46
N ASN A 174 -14.30 35.34 11.58
CA ASN A 174 -15.67 35.21 11.07
C ASN A 174 -16.66 34.73 12.14
N THR A 175 -16.25 33.90 13.09
CA THR A 175 -17.14 33.51 14.22
C THR A 175 -17.35 34.64 15.22
N PHE A 176 -16.39 35.55 15.39
CA PHE A 176 -16.54 36.73 16.23
C PHE A 176 -17.53 37.76 15.64
N LEU A 177 -17.55 37.87 14.29
CA LEU A 177 -18.49 38.77 13.58
C LEU A 177 -19.94 38.25 13.55
N ILE A 178 -20.14 36.92 13.58
CA ILE A 178 -21.48 36.31 13.58
C ILE A 178 -22.07 36.19 14.99
N GLY A 179 -21.22 36.13 16.02
CA GLY A 179 -21.65 36.07 17.45
C GLY A 179 -21.97 37.44 18.09
N GLY A 180 -21.81 38.51 17.33
CA GLY A 180 -22.07 39.90 17.76
C GLY A 180 -23.36 40.56 17.22
N LEU A 181 -24.20 39.74 16.58
CA LEU A 181 -25.57 40.10 16.20
C LEU A 181 -26.58 39.32 17.02
#